data_c472a5012d4789b3d3b3cda3ad2bc221
#
_entry.id   c472a5012d4789b3d3b3cda3ad2bc221
#
_cell.length_a   1.000
_cell.length_b   1.000
_cell.length_c   1.000
_cell.angle_alpha   90.00
_cell.angle_beta   90.00
_cell.angle_gamma   90.00
#
_symmetry.space_group_name_H-M   'P 1'
#
loop_
_entity.id
_entity.type
_entity.pdbx_description
1 polymer ?
#
loop_
_entity_poly.entity_id
_entity_poly.type
_entity_poly.pdbx_seq_one_letter_code
_entity_poly.pdbx_strand_id
1 'polypeptide(L)'
;MNKQTMTGMPKTMRAAILTQLRAPLGVLEVTMPETLAVGQVLVKVHYSGICGSQIGEIDGAKGEDKYLPHLLGHEASGTVIDVGPGVRHVAAGDTVVLHWRKGIGIDAEPARFSCNGEKINAGSITTFSEYAIVSENRLTPIVQRQQFLRQQYPHSDWFR
;
A
#
# COMPACT_ATOMS: atom_id res chain seq x y z
N MET A 1 3.04 19.29 -23.49
CA MET A 1 3.19 18.15 -22.57
C MET A 1 3.40 18.72 -21.16
N ASN A 2 2.33 18.83 -20.37
CA ASN A 2 2.42 19.33 -19.01
C ASN A 2 3.04 18.22 -18.13
N LYS A 3 4.26 18.45 -17.67
CA LYS A 3 4.80 17.74 -16.52
C LYS A 3 3.99 18.21 -15.30
N GLN A 4 3.00 17.43 -14.91
CA GLN A 4 2.33 17.60 -13.64
C GLN A 4 3.36 17.29 -12.55
N THR A 5 3.88 18.32 -11.92
CA THR A 5 4.81 18.24 -10.81
C THR A 5 4.06 17.55 -9.66
N MET A 6 4.44 16.33 -9.34
CA MET A 6 3.87 15.54 -8.25
C MET A 6 4.21 16.22 -6.90
N THR A 7 3.28 17.01 -6.40
CA THR A 7 3.36 17.67 -5.10
C THR A 7 2.82 16.68 -4.05
N GLY A 8 3.68 15.81 -3.50
CA GLY A 8 3.21 15.01 -2.38
C GLY A 8 3.89 13.67 -2.09
N MET A 9 4.68 13.09 -2.99
CA MET A 9 5.34 11.83 -2.68
C MET A 9 6.56 12.06 -1.78
N PRO A 10 6.60 11.48 -0.56
CA PRO A 10 7.78 11.59 0.31
C PRO A 10 8.97 10.86 -0.34
N LYS A 11 10.18 11.40 -0.14
CA LYS A 11 11.41 10.75 -0.63
C LYS A 11 11.76 9.49 0.17
N THR A 12 11.43 9.51 1.45
CA THR A 12 11.69 8.43 2.40
C THR A 12 10.47 8.17 3.27
N MET A 13 10.42 6.99 3.86
CA MET A 13 9.42 6.60 4.86
C MET A 13 10.05 5.66 5.89
N ARG A 14 9.49 5.57 7.08
CA ARG A 14 9.84 4.52 8.02
C ARG A 14 9.04 3.25 7.69
N ALA A 15 9.73 2.12 7.75
CA ALA A 15 9.12 0.81 7.55
C ALA A 15 9.72 -0.23 8.49
N ALA A 16 8.91 -1.20 8.89
CA ALA A 16 9.40 -2.38 9.60
C ALA A 16 9.79 -3.45 8.56
N ILE A 17 11.05 -3.83 8.56
CA ILE A 17 11.68 -4.69 7.55
C ILE A 17 12.12 -5.99 8.17
N LEU A 18 11.83 -7.10 7.50
CA LEU A 18 12.42 -8.39 7.82
C LEU A 18 13.79 -8.47 7.19
N THR A 19 14.83 -8.35 8.02
CA THR A 19 16.24 -8.43 7.60
C THR A 19 16.83 -9.80 7.83
N GLN A 20 16.31 -10.53 8.80
CA GLN A 20 16.76 -11.86 9.20
C GLN A 20 15.60 -12.63 9.82
N LEU A 21 15.47 -13.92 9.50
CA LEU A 21 14.49 -14.81 10.12
C LEU A 21 14.76 -14.96 11.62
N ARG A 22 13.70 -15.13 12.40
CA ARG A 22 13.72 -15.34 13.84
C ARG A 22 14.37 -14.19 14.63
N ALA A 23 14.33 -12.99 14.07
CA ALA A 23 14.81 -11.77 14.70
C ALA A 23 13.70 -10.71 14.72
N PRO A 24 13.77 -9.72 15.63
CA PRO A 24 12.88 -8.57 15.57
C PRO A 24 12.97 -7.85 14.25
N LEU A 25 11.85 -7.30 13.78
CA LEU A 25 11.84 -6.43 12.60
C LEU A 25 12.69 -5.17 12.85
N GLY A 26 13.50 -4.80 11.88
CA GLY A 26 14.21 -3.52 11.87
C GLY A 26 13.29 -2.39 11.43
N VAL A 27 13.12 -1.34 12.25
CA VAL A 27 12.42 -0.12 11.82
C VAL A 27 13.44 0.82 11.23
N LEU A 28 13.45 0.94 9.91
CA LEU A 28 14.46 1.66 9.14
C LEU A 28 13.83 2.73 8.25
N GLU A 29 14.62 3.72 7.87
CA GLU A 29 14.26 4.69 6.84
C GLU A 29 14.52 4.08 5.46
N VAL A 30 13.47 4.06 4.64
CA VAL A 30 13.46 3.45 3.29
C VAL A 30 13.29 4.54 2.26
N THR A 31 14.14 4.54 1.26
CA THR A 31 14.01 5.42 0.08
C THR A 31 12.92 4.91 -0.83
N MET A 32 12.00 5.80 -1.20
CA MET A 32 10.87 5.53 -2.09
C MET A 32 11.25 5.80 -3.55
N PRO A 33 10.56 5.18 -4.52
CA PRO A 33 10.74 5.52 -5.92
C PRO A 33 10.32 6.97 -6.20
N GLU A 34 10.90 7.60 -7.19
CA GLU A 34 10.60 9.00 -7.56
C GLU A 34 9.23 9.15 -8.23
N THR A 35 8.72 8.09 -8.84
CA THR A 35 7.45 8.10 -9.61
C THR A 35 6.70 6.79 -9.42
N LEU A 36 5.38 6.86 -9.55
CA LEU A 36 4.53 5.68 -9.61
C LEU A 36 4.51 5.10 -11.02
N ALA A 37 4.65 3.78 -11.11
CA ALA A 37 4.48 3.05 -12.36
C ALA A 37 3.00 2.83 -12.70
N VAL A 38 2.72 2.30 -13.88
CA VAL A 38 1.37 1.97 -14.34
C VAL A 38 0.67 1.06 -13.34
N GLY A 39 -0.52 1.45 -12.89
CA GLY A 39 -1.35 0.69 -11.96
C GLY A 39 -0.88 0.72 -10.50
N GLN A 40 0.17 1.47 -10.17
CA GLN A 40 0.58 1.67 -8.77
C GLN A 40 -0.20 2.81 -8.11
N VAL A 41 -0.44 2.66 -6.82
CA VAL A 41 -1.15 3.65 -5.99
C VAL A 41 -0.35 3.90 -4.72
N LEU A 42 -0.10 5.17 -4.41
CA LEU A 42 0.51 5.60 -3.15
C LEU A 42 -0.58 5.81 -2.09
N VAL A 43 -0.46 5.11 -0.99
CA VAL A 43 -1.41 5.18 0.13
C VAL A 43 -0.66 5.58 1.40
N LYS A 44 -1.17 6.58 2.14
CA LYS A 44 -0.76 6.84 3.52
C LYS A 44 -1.47 5.84 4.42
N VAL A 45 -0.72 4.97 5.06
CA VAL A 45 -1.27 3.92 5.94
C VAL A 45 -1.73 4.53 7.26
N HIS A 46 -2.94 4.21 7.69
CA HIS A 46 -3.47 4.61 8.98
C HIS A 46 -3.29 3.50 10.01
N TYR A 47 -3.71 2.30 9.66
CA TYR A 47 -3.64 1.11 10.49
C TYR A 47 -3.28 -0.09 9.63
N SER A 48 -2.40 -0.93 10.12
CA SER A 48 -2.06 -2.22 9.49
C SER A 48 -2.37 -3.36 10.46
N GLY A 49 -3.01 -4.41 9.96
CA GLY A 49 -3.24 -5.64 10.70
C GLY A 49 -1.98 -6.51 10.73
N ILE A 50 -1.85 -7.32 11.76
CA ILE A 50 -0.82 -8.36 11.87
C ILE A 50 -1.53 -9.71 11.76
N CYS A 51 -1.30 -10.41 10.66
CA CYS A 51 -1.84 -11.74 10.42
C CYS A 51 -0.84 -12.81 10.88
N GLY A 52 -1.35 -13.97 11.28
CA GLY A 52 -0.49 -15.10 11.65
C GLY A 52 0.48 -15.55 10.56
N SER A 53 0.19 -15.26 9.30
CA SER A 53 1.11 -15.54 8.18
C SER A 53 2.39 -14.71 8.24
N GLN A 54 2.34 -13.43 8.68
CA GLN A 54 3.55 -12.63 8.88
C GLN A 54 4.40 -13.17 10.03
N ILE A 55 3.76 -13.62 11.13
CA ILE A 55 4.48 -14.26 12.23
C ILE A 55 5.21 -15.50 11.73
N GLY A 56 4.51 -16.36 10.98
CA GLY A 56 5.13 -17.53 10.36
C GLY A 56 6.25 -17.20 9.37
N GLU A 57 6.17 -16.08 8.66
CA GLU A 57 7.19 -15.59 7.75
C GLU A 57 8.43 -15.12 8.52
N ILE A 58 8.25 -14.35 9.58
CA ILE A 58 9.33 -13.92 10.50
C ILE A 58 10.01 -15.13 11.16
N ASP A 59 9.23 -16.12 11.58
CA ASP A 59 9.73 -17.34 12.23
C ASP A 59 10.37 -18.34 11.24
N GLY A 60 10.29 -18.08 9.94
CA GLY A 60 10.84 -18.96 8.93
C GLY A 60 10.09 -20.30 8.82
N ALA A 61 8.76 -20.30 9.08
CA ALA A 61 7.92 -21.50 9.03
C ALA A 61 7.91 -22.20 7.66
N LYS A 62 8.23 -21.46 6.58
CA LYS A 62 8.33 -21.97 5.21
C LYS A 62 9.75 -22.34 4.80
N GLY A 63 10.72 -22.28 5.72
CA GLY A 63 12.13 -22.52 5.45
C GLY A 63 12.92 -21.24 5.15
N GLU A 64 14.01 -21.39 4.39
CA GLU A 64 14.89 -20.28 4.00
C GLU A 64 14.14 -19.24 3.15
N ASP A 65 14.32 -17.95 3.49
CA ASP A 65 13.75 -16.85 2.75
C ASP A 65 14.79 -16.17 1.85
N LYS A 66 14.67 -16.45 0.55
CA LYS A 66 15.56 -15.91 -0.50
C LYS A 66 15.25 -14.44 -0.87
N TYR A 67 14.22 -13.84 -0.30
CA TYR A 67 13.80 -12.47 -0.61
C TYR A 67 14.27 -11.44 0.42
N LEU A 68 14.97 -11.87 1.47
CA LEU A 68 15.52 -10.96 2.47
C LEU A 68 16.52 -9.97 1.84
N PRO A 69 16.55 -8.68 2.31
CA PRO A 69 15.58 -8.06 3.18
C PRO A 69 14.32 -7.66 2.43
N HIS A 70 13.15 -7.72 3.09
CA HIS A 70 11.90 -7.32 2.46
C HIS A 70 10.89 -6.67 3.41
N LEU A 71 9.96 -5.91 2.82
CA LEU A 71 8.81 -5.33 3.51
C LEU A 71 7.74 -6.39 3.77
N LEU A 72 6.97 -6.19 4.82
CA LEU A 72 5.89 -7.07 5.27
C LEU A 72 4.53 -6.35 5.34
N GLY A 73 3.49 -7.11 5.69
CA GLY A 73 2.13 -6.65 5.85
C GLY A 73 1.29 -6.79 4.58
N HIS A 74 0.03 -7.17 4.73
CA HIS A 74 -0.86 -7.40 3.59
C HIS A 74 -2.32 -7.02 3.84
N GLU A 75 -2.58 -6.31 4.94
CA GLU A 75 -3.91 -5.82 5.29
C GLU A 75 -3.80 -4.50 6.05
N ALA A 76 -4.50 -3.48 5.57
CA ALA A 76 -4.44 -2.16 6.17
C ALA A 76 -5.65 -1.31 5.79
N SER A 77 -5.75 -0.14 6.41
CA SER A 77 -6.56 0.98 5.92
C SER A 77 -5.69 2.22 5.74
N GLY A 78 -6.09 3.09 4.82
CA GLY A 78 -5.33 4.29 4.53
C GLY A 78 -6.07 5.27 3.64
N THR A 79 -5.39 6.37 3.31
CA THR A 79 -5.85 7.37 2.35
C THR A 79 -4.95 7.35 1.12
N VAL A 80 -5.55 7.31 -0.06
CA VAL A 80 -4.84 7.45 -1.33
C VAL A 80 -4.26 8.85 -1.43
N ILE A 81 -2.94 8.94 -1.63
CA ILE A 81 -2.21 10.20 -1.78
C ILE A 81 -2.03 10.53 -3.26
N ASP A 82 -1.68 9.53 -4.07
CA ASP A 82 -1.43 9.69 -5.49
C ASP A 82 -1.65 8.39 -6.25
N VAL A 83 -1.87 8.48 -7.56
CA VAL A 83 -2.15 7.34 -8.43
C VAL A 83 -1.26 7.36 -9.66
N GLY A 84 -0.72 6.22 -10.01
CA GLY A 84 0.08 6.02 -11.21
C GLY A 84 -0.79 5.99 -12.48
N PRO A 85 -0.14 6.01 -13.65
CA PRO A 85 -0.85 5.96 -14.93
C PRO A 85 -1.77 4.75 -15.04
N GLY A 86 -2.95 4.94 -15.64
CA GLY A 86 -3.92 3.90 -15.90
C GLY A 86 -4.85 3.52 -14.76
N VAL A 87 -4.56 3.96 -13.52
CA VAL A 87 -5.44 3.75 -12.35
C VAL A 87 -6.80 4.43 -12.57
N ARG A 88 -7.88 3.70 -12.30
CA ARG A 88 -9.28 4.19 -12.50
C ARG A 88 -10.21 3.82 -11.36
N HIS A 89 -9.83 2.87 -10.53
CA HIS A 89 -10.69 2.32 -9.48
C HIS A 89 -10.69 3.18 -8.21
N VAL A 90 -9.60 3.91 -7.97
CA VAL A 90 -9.43 4.82 -6.82
C VAL A 90 -8.83 6.14 -7.28
N ALA A 91 -8.99 7.19 -6.48
CA ALA A 91 -8.45 8.53 -6.70
C ALA A 91 -7.80 9.09 -5.44
N ALA A 92 -6.95 10.11 -5.59
CA ALA A 92 -6.37 10.83 -4.46
C ALA A 92 -7.46 11.37 -3.54
N GLY A 93 -7.30 11.16 -2.23
CA GLY A 93 -8.27 11.50 -1.19
C GLY A 93 -9.22 10.36 -0.80
N ASP A 94 -9.30 9.28 -1.57
CA ASP A 94 -10.12 8.14 -1.20
C ASP A 94 -9.60 7.45 0.05
N THR A 95 -10.51 7.06 0.94
CA THR A 95 -10.21 6.12 2.02
C THR A 95 -10.37 4.70 1.49
N VAL A 96 -9.35 3.87 1.72
CA VAL A 96 -9.27 2.53 1.14
C VAL A 96 -8.94 1.47 2.18
N VAL A 97 -9.42 0.25 1.94
CA VAL A 97 -8.88 -0.97 2.52
C VAL A 97 -7.83 -1.54 1.57
N LEU A 98 -6.68 -1.88 2.12
CA LEU A 98 -5.62 -2.58 1.43
C LEU A 98 -5.72 -4.07 1.79
N HIS A 99 -5.66 -4.96 0.81
CA HIS A 99 -5.83 -6.39 1.01
C HIS A 99 -4.97 -7.23 0.06
N TRP A 100 -4.63 -8.44 0.49
CA TRP A 100 -3.75 -9.35 -0.27
C TRP A 100 -4.44 -10.02 -1.48
N ARG A 101 -5.77 -10.11 -1.49
CA ARG A 101 -6.53 -10.68 -2.60
C ARG A 101 -6.55 -9.74 -3.80
N LYS A 102 -6.50 -10.29 -5.00
CA LYS A 102 -6.74 -9.52 -6.22
C LYS A 102 -8.22 -9.16 -6.32
N GLY A 103 -8.49 -7.88 -6.48
CA GLY A 103 -9.80 -7.30 -6.74
C GLY A 103 -9.86 -6.67 -8.13
N ILE A 104 -10.61 -5.56 -8.24
CA ILE A 104 -10.76 -4.79 -9.48
C ILE A 104 -9.52 -3.91 -9.68
N GLY A 105 -9.13 -3.70 -10.93
CA GLY A 105 -8.05 -2.81 -11.33
C GLY A 105 -6.83 -3.52 -11.87
N ILE A 106 -5.76 -2.76 -12.11
CA ILE A 106 -4.53 -3.21 -12.71
C ILE A 106 -3.73 -4.05 -11.70
N ASP A 107 -3.15 -5.15 -12.17
CA ASP A 107 -2.15 -5.94 -11.43
C ASP A 107 -0.77 -5.36 -11.75
N ALA A 108 -0.34 -4.39 -10.97
CA ALA A 108 0.91 -3.66 -11.21
C ALA A 108 2.13 -4.42 -10.67
N GLU A 109 3.28 -4.15 -11.28
CA GLU A 109 4.56 -4.61 -10.75
C GLU A 109 4.81 -4.02 -9.34
N PRO A 110 5.48 -4.77 -8.45
CA PRO A 110 5.87 -4.27 -7.15
C PRO A 110 6.75 -3.03 -7.24
N ALA A 111 6.58 -2.09 -6.31
CA ALA A 111 7.43 -0.91 -6.22
C ALA A 111 8.86 -1.29 -5.78
N ARG A 112 9.81 -0.46 -6.15
CA ARG A 112 11.22 -0.66 -5.83
C ARG A 112 11.64 0.27 -4.72
N PHE A 113 12.11 -0.31 -3.63
CA PHE A 113 12.59 0.42 -2.46
C PHE A 113 14.08 0.16 -2.23
N SER A 114 14.73 1.05 -1.49
CA SER A 114 16.11 0.85 -1.04
C SER A 114 16.34 1.41 0.35
N CYS A 115 17.32 0.86 1.06
CA CYS A 115 17.79 1.36 2.34
C CYS A 115 19.33 1.38 2.30
N ASN A 116 19.93 2.53 2.55
CA ASN A 116 21.38 2.72 2.47
C ASN A 116 22.01 2.26 1.13
N GLY A 117 21.26 2.41 0.04
CA GLY A 117 21.69 1.97 -1.30
C GLY A 117 21.45 0.47 -1.61
N GLU A 118 21.05 -0.32 -0.63
CA GLU A 118 20.69 -1.72 -0.81
C GLU A 118 19.22 -1.87 -1.18
N LYS A 119 18.92 -2.80 -2.09
CA LYS A 119 17.55 -3.10 -2.51
C LYS A 119 16.77 -3.73 -1.36
N ILE A 120 15.57 -3.19 -1.11
CA ILE A 120 14.56 -3.80 -0.24
C ILE A 120 13.46 -4.41 -1.12
N ASN A 121 13.22 -5.69 -0.99
CA ASN A 121 12.17 -6.37 -1.73
C ASN A 121 10.79 -6.01 -1.18
N ALA A 122 9.79 -5.99 -2.06
CA ALA A 122 8.40 -5.77 -1.73
C ALA A 122 7.53 -6.66 -2.61
N GLY A 123 6.37 -7.03 -2.11
CA GLY A 123 5.33 -7.67 -2.91
C GLY A 123 4.38 -6.64 -3.55
N SER A 124 3.32 -7.11 -4.17
CA SER A 124 2.26 -6.25 -4.73
C SER A 124 1.50 -5.46 -3.66
N ILE A 125 1.69 -5.81 -2.39
CA ILE A 125 1.19 -5.13 -1.20
C ILE A 125 2.16 -5.33 -0.05
N THR A 126 2.55 -4.22 0.62
CA THR A 126 3.29 -4.23 1.88
C THR A 126 2.83 -3.05 2.72
N THR A 127 2.48 -3.27 4.00
CA THR A 127 1.74 -2.30 4.80
C THR A 127 2.36 -1.97 6.16
N PHE A 128 3.49 -2.61 6.55
CA PHE A 128 4.19 -2.28 7.80
C PHE A 128 5.10 -1.06 7.62
N SER A 129 4.53 0.03 7.11
CA SER A 129 5.23 1.27 6.76
C SER A 129 4.30 2.48 6.86
N GLU A 130 4.84 3.68 6.90
CA GLU A 130 4.05 4.92 6.93
C GLU A 130 3.26 5.14 5.62
N TYR A 131 3.83 4.70 4.51
CA TYR A 131 3.22 4.74 3.18
C TYR A 131 3.35 3.37 2.52
N ALA A 132 2.40 3.03 1.69
CA ALA A 132 2.42 1.83 0.88
C ALA A 132 2.29 2.21 -0.60
N ILE A 133 3.12 1.64 -1.47
CA ILE A 133 2.89 1.67 -2.92
C ILE A 133 2.41 0.28 -3.30
N VAL A 134 1.15 0.22 -3.68
CA VAL A 134 0.45 -1.04 -3.92
C VAL A 134 -0.15 -1.09 -5.32
N SER A 135 -0.42 -2.29 -5.78
CA SER A 135 -1.14 -2.51 -7.03
C SER A 135 -2.61 -2.06 -6.88
N GLU A 136 -3.18 -1.42 -7.90
CA GLU A 136 -4.57 -0.93 -7.90
C GLU A 136 -5.56 -2.02 -7.46
N ASN A 137 -5.38 -3.26 -7.94
CA ASN A 137 -6.24 -4.39 -7.62
C ASN A 137 -6.09 -4.94 -6.20
N ARG A 138 -5.30 -4.27 -5.35
CA ARG A 138 -5.17 -4.56 -3.91
C ARG A 138 -5.92 -3.56 -3.04
N LEU A 139 -6.73 -2.70 -3.65
CA LEU A 139 -7.47 -1.65 -2.99
C LEU A 139 -8.97 -1.82 -3.15
N THR A 140 -9.70 -1.53 -2.06
CA THR A 140 -11.15 -1.38 -2.09
C THR A 140 -11.50 -0.03 -1.47
N PRO A 141 -12.13 0.90 -2.22
CA PRO A 141 -12.55 2.19 -1.66
C PRO A 141 -13.67 1.99 -0.64
N ILE A 142 -13.56 2.72 0.48
CA ILE A 142 -14.60 2.76 1.50
C ILE A 142 -15.53 3.92 1.16
N VAL A 143 -16.74 3.60 0.70
CA VAL A 143 -17.78 4.60 0.47
C VAL A 143 -18.31 5.06 1.82
N GLN A 144 -18.21 6.35 2.12
CA GLN A 144 -18.81 6.90 3.34
C GLN A 144 -20.34 6.67 3.29
N ARG A 145 -20.92 6.26 4.43
CA ARG A 145 -22.34 5.91 4.54
C ARG A 145 -23.28 6.96 3.91
N GLN A 146 -22.98 8.24 4.08
CA GLN A 146 -23.76 9.32 3.48
C GLN A 146 -23.68 9.34 1.95
N GLN A 147 -22.52 9.05 1.37
CA GLN A 147 -22.31 8.97 -0.07
C GLN A 147 -23.05 7.77 -0.67
N PHE A 148 -22.95 6.61 0.01
CA PHE A 148 -23.65 5.40 -0.37
C PHE A 148 -25.18 5.58 -0.35
N LEU A 149 -25.72 6.18 0.72
CA LEU A 149 -27.14 6.41 0.87
C LEU A 149 -27.65 7.44 -0.15
N ARG A 150 -26.91 8.49 -0.45
CA ARG A 150 -27.24 9.47 -1.52
C ARG A 150 -27.25 8.84 -2.91
N GLN A 151 -26.36 7.89 -3.18
CA GLN A 151 -26.33 7.16 -4.45
C GLN A 151 -27.51 6.21 -4.59
N GLN A 152 -27.91 5.52 -3.53
CA GLN A 152 -29.04 4.59 -3.54
C GLN A 152 -30.40 5.28 -3.43
N TYR A 153 -30.47 6.42 -2.74
CA TYR A 153 -31.71 7.15 -2.47
C TYR A 153 -31.57 8.63 -2.81
N PRO A 154 -31.36 8.99 -4.10
CA PRO A 154 -31.06 10.37 -4.50
C PRO A 154 -32.17 11.39 -4.22
N HIS A 155 -33.38 10.91 -3.96
CA HIS A 155 -34.57 11.72 -3.71
C HIS A 155 -35.08 11.64 -2.26
N SER A 156 -34.31 11.06 -1.33
CA SER A 156 -34.75 10.96 0.06
C SER A 156 -34.39 12.21 0.87
N ASP A 157 -35.38 12.84 1.49
CA ASP A 157 -35.22 14.02 2.38
C ASP A 157 -34.55 13.69 3.73
N TRP A 158 -34.11 12.44 3.93
CA TRP A 158 -33.48 11.95 5.17
C TRP A 158 -32.10 12.54 5.47
N PHE A 159 -31.58 13.41 4.58
CA PHE A 159 -30.20 13.94 4.66
C PHE A 159 -30.14 15.48 4.73
N ARG A 160 -31.24 16.13 5.11
CA ARG A 160 -31.28 17.57 5.40
C ARG A 160 -30.97 17.85 6.87
#